data_450f75429be48af4d9d4f438903b862f
#
_entry.id   450f75429be48af4d9d4f438903b862f
#
_cell.length_a   1.000
_cell.length_b   1.000
_cell.length_c   1.000
_cell.angle_alpha   90.00
_cell.angle_beta   90.00
_cell.angle_gamma   90.00
#
_symmetry.space_group_name_H-M   'P 1'
#
loop_
_entity.id
_entity.type
_entity.pdbx_description
1 polymer ?
#
loop_
_entity_poly.entity_id
_entity_poly.type
_entity_poly.pdbx_seq_one_letter_code
_entity_poly.pdbx_strand_id
1 'polypeptide(L)'
;MAANQPTGKPVNIALQGGGSHGAFTWGVLDRLIEDGRLDIGAISGTSAGAMNAVAFADGWVRGGAEGARAKLHEFWREVGLKGRFSPVQRMPWDVLWGSWSIEDTPGYLWYEGWSRLMSPYAANPLNINPLVEVLESTIDFERVRACDDLKLFISATNVETGQLRVFETGELNARVVMASACLPQIFQAVEIDGDYFWDGGYGGNPALFPFFYASQTEDVLLVQINPVLREGVPRSAREIQNRIDEITFNAGLLREFRAIAFVKELIASGRLEHGIYRDIRMHRIDADEAFKDLSASSKVNAEWAFLEYLRDLGRTAAEDWLAENYDKVGVEQTLDLSGMLADGFRADRKPRLGDRVRSFLASRKKPAGVARGT
;
A
#
# COMPACT_ATOMS: atom_id res chain seq x y z
N MET A 1 10.01 31.00 -19.42
CA MET A 1 10.07 30.67 -17.98
C MET A 1 11.19 29.67 -17.83
N ALA A 2 12.20 29.95 -17.00
CA ALA A 2 13.30 29.01 -16.79
C ALA A 2 12.75 27.78 -16.09
N ALA A 3 12.94 26.61 -16.71
CA ALA A 3 12.62 25.34 -16.08
C ALA A 3 13.43 25.27 -14.76
N ASN A 4 12.73 25.23 -13.64
CA ASN A 4 13.33 25.00 -12.35
C ASN A 4 13.98 23.62 -12.43
N GLN A 5 15.31 23.53 -12.42
CA GLN A 5 15.96 22.22 -12.38
C GLN A 5 15.56 21.56 -11.06
N PRO A 6 15.13 20.29 -11.10
CA PRO A 6 14.77 19.58 -9.88
C PRO A 6 15.97 19.56 -8.94
N THR A 7 15.80 20.11 -7.74
CA THR A 7 16.85 20.20 -6.73
C THR A 7 16.94 18.94 -5.87
N GLY A 8 16.00 18.00 -6.05
CA GLY A 8 15.86 16.77 -5.28
C GLY A 8 16.39 15.52 -6.00
N LYS A 9 16.55 14.43 -5.23
CA LYS A 9 16.83 13.10 -5.81
C LYS A 9 15.57 12.54 -6.45
N PRO A 10 15.60 12.14 -7.74
CA PRO A 10 14.40 11.64 -8.43
C PRO A 10 13.99 10.28 -7.89
N VAL A 11 12.68 10.13 -7.62
CA VAL A 11 12.08 8.89 -7.11
C VAL A 11 10.68 8.68 -7.67
N ASN A 12 10.29 7.43 -7.89
CA ASN A 12 8.91 7.04 -8.12
C ASN A 12 8.30 6.51 -6.82
N ILE A 13 7.02 6.78 -6.58
CA ILE A 13 6.35 6.32 -5.37
C ILE A 13 5.26 5.31 -5.72
N ALA A 14 5.27 4.19 -5.01
CA ALA A 14 4.31 3.11 -5.15
C ALA A 14 3.45 3.02 -3.88
N LEU A 15 2.13 3.24 -4.00
CA LEU A 15 1.21 3.40 -2.89
C LEU A 15 0.25 2.21 -2.79
N GLN A 16 0.37 1.42 -1.72
CA GLN A 16 -0.56 0.33 -1.47
C GLN A 16 -1.97 0.82 -1.13
N GLY A 17 -2.96 0.01 -1.52
CA GLY A 17 -4.34 0.09 -1.06
C GLY A 17 -4.54 -0.63 0.27
N GLY A 18 -5.54 -0.19 1.03
CA GLY A 18 -5.87 -0.79 2.34
C GLY A 18 -6.90 0.00 3.13
N GLY A 19 -7.87 0.64 2.47
CA GLY A 19 -8.94 1.40 3.11
C GLY A 19 -8.41 2.56 3.96
N SER A 20 -8.93 2.70 5.18
CA SER A 20 -8.54 3.77 6.11
C SER A 20 -7.05 3.78 6.48
N HIS A 21 -6.36 2.63 6.34
CA HIS A 21 -4.90 2.58 6.51
C HIS A 21 -4.15 3.45 5.49
N GLY A 22 -4.79 3.86 4.39
CA GLY A 22 -4.27 4.86 3.46
C GLY A 22 -3.99 6.23 4.09
N ALA A 23 -4.52 6.52 5.28
CA ALA A 23 -4.15 7.72 6.03
C ALA A 23 -2.69 7.68 6.54
N PHE A 24 -2.11 6.50 6.74
CA PHE A 24 -0.65 6.34 6.92
C PHE A 24 0.11 6.84 5.69
N THR A 25 -0.34 6.45 4.50
CA THR A 25 0.22 6.93 3.22
C THR A 25 0.13 8.45 3.09
N TRP A 26 -1.00 9.05 3.52
CA TRP A 26 -1.10 10.52 3.62
C TRP A 26 0.02 11.09 4.49
N GLY A 27 0.25 10.53 5.68
CA GLY A 27 1.31 10.98 6.58
C GLY A 27 2.70 10.86 5.98
N VAL A 28 2.98 9.74 5.29
CA VAL A 28 4.25 9.55 4.57
C VAL A 28 4.43 10.63 3.50
N LEU A 29 3.45 10.81 2.62
CA LEU A 29 3.52 11.81 1.55
C LEU A 29 3.67 13.22 2.12
N ASP A 30 2.90 13.57 3.15
CA ASP A 30 2.97 14.87 3.81
C ASP A 30 4.39 15.17 4.33
N ARG A 31 5.06 14.19 4.96
CA ARG A 31 6.42 14.37 5.48
C ARG A 31 7.49 14.39 4.38
N LEU A 32 7.33 13.56 3.32
CA LEU A 32 8.25 13.60 2.18
C LEU A 32 8.19 14.92 1.43
N ILE A 33 6.97 15.48 1.24
CA ILE A 33 6.77 16.79 0.60
C ILE A 33 7.35 17.91 1.47
N GLU A 34 7.14 17.87 2.77
CA GLU A 34 7.67 18.86 3.73
C GLU A 34 9.19 18.86 3.75
N ASP A 35 9.83 17.69 3.64
CA ASP A 35 11.27 17.54 3.55
C ASP A 35 11.84 18.16 2.25
N GLY A 36 11.15 17.95 1.13
CA GLY A 36 11.44 18.59 -0.16
C GLY A 36 12.72 18.14 -0.86
N ARG A 37 13.46 17.17 -0.33
CA ARG A 37 14.70 16.65 -0.91
C ARG A 37 14.51 15.56 -1.96
N LEU A 38 13.30 14.98 -2.06
CA LEU A 38 12.93 13.99 -3.08
C LEU A 38 12.15 14.68 -4.20
N ASP A 39 12.46 14.36 -5.44
CA ASP A 39 11.75 14.80 -6.64
C ASP A 39 10.87 13.64 -7.14
N ILE A 40 9.55 13.77 -6.97
CA ILE A 40 8.59 12.72 -7.26
C ILE A 40 8.15 12.81 -8.72
N GLY A 41 8.68 11.93 -9.59
CA GLY A 41 8.38 11.93 -11.02
C GLY A 41 7.14 11.13 -11.40
N ALA A 42 6.81 10.09 -10.65
CA ALA A 42 5.63 9.27 -10.91
C ALA A 42 5.07 8.64 -9.63
N ILE A 43 3.75 8.42 -9.61
CA ILE A 43 3.06 7.70 -8.53
C ILE A 43 2.21 6.58 -9.13
N SER A 44 2.40 5.35 -8.64
CA SER A 44 1.49 4.24 -8.87
C SER A 44 0.68 3.98 -7.61
N GLY A 45 -0.64 3.88 -7.74
CA GLY A 45 -1.53 3.69 -6.60
C GLY A 45 -2.66 2.71 -6.87
N THR A 46 -3.07 2.03 -5.81
CA THR A 46 -4.22 1.11 -5.81
C THR A 46 -5.15 1.46 -4.66
N SER A 47 -6.48 1.49 -4.89
CA SER A 47 -7.48 1.71 -3.83
C SER A 47 -7.22 3.02 -3.07
N ALA A 48 -7.01 2.98 -1.76
CA ALA A 48 -6.64 4.15 -0.96
C ALA A 48 -5.33 4.81 -1.44
N GLY A 49 -4.39 4.04 -2.01
CA GLY A 49 -3.20 4.56 -2.66
C GLY A 49 -3.53 5.38 -3.91
N ALA A 50 -4.53 4.96 -4.69
CA ALA A 50 -5.04 5.72 -5.84
C ALA A 50 -5.68 7.05 -5.40
N MET A 51 -6.43 7.04 -4.30
CA MET A 51 -7.04 8.24 -3.73
C MET A 51 -5.97 9.24 -3.27
N ASN A 52 -4.93 8.77 -2.59
CA ASN A 52 -3.79 9.62 -2.22
C ASN A 52 -3.07 10.19 -3.45
N ALA A 53 -2.88 9.37 -4.50
CA ALA A 53 -2.20 9.81 -5.72
C ALA A 53 -2.94 10.95 -6.42
N VAL A 54 -4.27 10.85 -6.60
CA VAL A 54 -5.06 11.91 -7.25
C VAL A 54 -5.18 13.16 -6.37
N ALA A 55 -5.29 13.00 -5.04
CA ALA A 55 -5.29 14.13 -4.12
C ALA A 55 -3.95 14.86 -4.13
N PHE A 56 -2.84 14.11 -4.15
CA PHE A 56 -1.51 14.69 -4.31
C PHE A 56 -1.41 15.51 -5.59
N ALA A 57 -1.77 14.92 -6.74
CA ALA A 57 -1.62 15.56 -8.05
C ALA A 57 -2.51 16.81 -8.20
N ASP A 58 -3.77 16.76 -7.77
CA ASP A 58 -4.67 17.91 -7.77
C ASP A 58 -4.09 19.08 -6.95
N GLY A 59 -3.61 18.77 -5.75
CA GLY A 59 -2.98 19.77 -4.89
C GLY A 59 -1.67 20.30 -5.44
N TRP A 60 -0.86 19.42 -6.04
CA TRP A 60 0.43 19.79 -6.63
C TRP A 60 0.29 20.79 -7.76
N VAL A 61 -0.61 20.54 -8.70
CA VAL A 61 -0.90 21.47 -9.81
C VAL A 61 -1.45 22.80 -9.29
N ARG A 62 -2.25 22.77 -8.22
CA ARG A 62 -2.85 23.96 -7.64
C ARG A 62 -1.85 24.86 -6.93
N GLY A 63 -0.87 24.32 -6.22
CA GLY A 63 0.01 25.09 -5.36
C GLY A 63 1.32 24.41 -4.97
N GLY A 64 1.83 23.48 -5.79
CA GLY A 64 3.08 22.77 -5.51
C GLY A 64 3.01 21.97 -4.22
N ALA A 65 4.11 21.95 -3.49
CA ALA A 65 4.28 21.21 -2.25
C ALA A 65 3.16 21.50 -1.21
N GLU A 66 2.95 22.76 -0.91
CA GLU A 66 1.92 23.17 0.07
C GLU A 66 0.49 22.87 -0.41
N GLY A 67 0.24 23.01 -1.72
CA GLY A 67 -1.04 22.62 -2.32
C GLY A 67 -1.32 21.12 -2.20
N ALA A 68 -0.33 20.26 -2.43
CA ALA A 68 -0.44 18.81 -2.28
C ALA A 68 -0.71 18.42 -0.82
N ARG A 69 0.02 18.99 0.13
CA ARG A 69 -0.19 18.76 1.57
C ARG A 69 -1.60 19.16 2.01
N ALA A 70 -2.03 20.36 1.61
CA ALA A 70 -3.36 20.88 1.93
C ALA A 70 -4.48 19.99 1.35
N LYS A 71 -4.31 19.52 0.11
CA LYS A 71 -5.32 18.69 -0.57
C LYS A 71 -5.41 17.28 0.04
N LEU A 72 -4.30 16.66 0.39
CA LEU A 72 -4.28 15.39 1.13
C LEU A 72 -5.03 15.52 2.47
N HIS A 73 -4.78 16.59 3.22
CA HIS A 73 -5.49 16.86 4.46
C HIS A 73 -7.01 17.08 4.23
N GLU A 74 -7.38 17.89 3.22
CA GLU A 74 -8.77 18.14 2.84
C GLU A 74 -9.50 16.82 2.51
N PHE A 75 -8.90 15.98 1.65
CA PHE A 75 -9.47 14.70 1.25
C PHE A 75 -9.75 13.79 2.45
N TRP A 76 -8.74 13.55 3.30
CA TRP A 76 -8.89 12.67 4.46
C TRP A 76 -9.84 13.23 5.51
N ARG A 77 -9.92 14.57 5.63
CA ARG A 77 -10.91 15.21 6.50
C ARG A 77 -12.33 14.96 6.03
N GLU A 78 -12.59 15.06 4.72
CA GLU A 78 -13.91 14.76 4.16
C GLU A 78 -14.27 13.27 4.32
N VAL A 79 -13.31 12.36 4.14
CA VAL A 79 -13.50 10.94 4.47
C VAL A 79 -13.91 10.77 5.93
N GLY A 80 -13.24 11.42 6.86
CA GLY A 80 -13.57 11.38 8.29
C GLY A 80 -14.93 11.99 8.61
N LEU A 81 -15.32 13.08 7.94
CA LEU A 81 -16.63 13.71 8.12
C LEU A 81 -17.77 12.79 7.64
N LYS A 82 -17.63 12.15 6.49
CA LYS A 82 -18.60 11.16 5.99
C LYS A 82 -18.62 9.90 6.86
N GLY A 83 -17.47 9.49 7.39
CA GLY A 83 -17.34 8.36 8.31
C GLY A 83 -18.13 8.51 9.61
N ARG A 84 -18.42 9.73 10.07
CA ARG A 84 -19.25 9.98 11.26
C ARG A 84 -20.68 9.45 11.14
N PHE A 85 -21.18 9.31 9.93
CA PHE A 85 -22.50 8.75 9.65
C PHE A 85 -22.50 7.26 9.37
N SER A 86 -21.32 6.61 9.43
CA SER A 86 -21.20 5.16 9.28
C SER A 86 -21.87 4.46 10.46
N PRO A 87 -22.64 3.38 10.24
CA PRO A 87 -23.15 2.53 11.32
C PRO A 87 -22.03 1.76 12.04
N VAL A 88 -20.81 1.76 11.46
CA VAL A 88 -19.66 1.02 11.96
C VAL A 88 -18.74 2.00 12.68
N GLN A 89 -18.93 2.15 13.98
CA GLN A 89 -18.17 3.04 14.86
C GLN A 89 -17.73 2.30 16.12
N ARG A 90 -16.65 2.77 16.76
CA ARG A 90 -16.18 2.25 18.05
C ARG A 90 -17.21 2.49 19.15
N MET A 91 -17.27 1.57 20.10
CA MET A 91 -18.06 1.74 21.31
C MET A 91 -17.29 2.62 22.33
N PRO A 92 -17.98 3.29 23.27
CA PRO A 92 -17.33 4.17 24.24
C PRO A 92 -16.20 3.51 25.05
N TRP A 93 -16.30 2.21 25.34
CA TRP A 93 -15.24 1.46 26.02
C TRP A 93 -14.04 1.19 25.13
N ASP A 94 -14.20 0.99 23.81
CA ASP A 94 -13.07 0.84 22.87
C ASP A 94 -12.25 2.12 22.85
N VAL A 95 -12.93 3.28 22.87
CA VAL A 95 -12.29 4.60 23.00
C VAL A 95 -11.55 4.73 24.33
N LEU A 96 -12.17 4.28 25.44
CA LEU A 96 -11.57 4.38 26.78
C LEU A 96 -10.32 3.52 26.93
N TRP A 97 -10.27 2.34 26.30
CA TRP A 97 -9.11 1.45 26.32
C TRP A 97 -8.13 1.66 25.17
N GLY A 98 -8.37 2.68 24.33
CA GLY A 98 -7.47 3.02 23.22
C GLY A 98 -7.44 1.99 22.09
N SER A 99 -8.45 1.11 21.99
CA SER A 99 -8.59 0.16 20.91
C SER A 99 -9.09 0.85 19.63
N TRP A 100 -8.43 0.59 18.51
CA TRP A 100 -8.90 1.02 17.17
C TRP A 100 -9.73 -0.04 16.46
N SER A 101 -9.85 -1.25 17.04
CA SER A 101 -10.71 -2.31 16.52
C SER A 101 -12.18 -1.97 16.69
N ILE A 102 -12.97 -2.33 15.69
CA ILE A 102 -14.43 -2.23 15.70
C ILE A 102 -15.08 -3.61 15.55
N GLU A 103 -14.29 -4.68 15.69
CA GLU A 103 -14.71 -6.07 15.39
C GLU A 103 -15.89 -6.55 16.23
N ASP A 104 -15.94 -6.13 17.49
CA ASP A 104 -16.97 -6.55 18.44
C ASP A 104 -18.15 -5.57 18.50
N THR A 105 -18.16 -4.54 17.64
CA THR A 105 -19.27 -3.60 17.62
C THR A 105 -20.49 -4.20 16.90
N PRO A 106 -21.73 -3.97 17.42
CA PRO A 106 -22.94 -4.50 16.79
C PRO A 106 -23.08 -4.10 15.32
N GLY A 107 -22.68 -2.89 14.97
CA GLY A 107 -22.70 -2.39 13.59
C GLY A 107 -21.77 -3.17 12.65
N TYR A 108 -20.55 -3.48 13.13
CA TYR A 108 -19.60 -4.26 12.34
C TYR A 108 -20.03 -5.73 12.20
N LEU A 109 -20.51 -6.36 13.28
CA LEU A 109 -21.01 -7.74 13.25
C LEU A 109 -22.21 -7.88 12.30
N TRP A 110 -23.12 -6.90 12.31
CA TRP A 110 -24.24 -6.85 11.37
C TRP A 110 -23.74 -6.69 9.93
N TYR A 111 -22.83 -5.76 9.70
CA TYR A 111 -22.22 -5.52 8.38
C TYR A 111 -21.50 -6.77 7.85
N GLU A 112 -20.65 -7.40 8.66
CA GLU A 112 -19.92 -8.62 8.31
C GLU A 112 -20.87 -9.79 8.00
N GLY A 113 -21.87 -10.01 8.84
CA GLY A 113 -22.88 -11.06 8.63
C GLY A 113 -23.68 -10.83 7.34
N TRP A 114 -24.08 -9.58 7.09
CA TRP A 114 -24.87 -9.22 5.92
C TRP A 114 -24.06 -9.32 4.61
N SER A 115 -22.82 -8.84 4.61
CA SER A 115 -21.94 -8.89 3.43
C SER A 115 -21.56 -10.30 3.00
N ARG A 116 -21.63 -11.29 3.92
CA ARG A 116 -21.42 -12.71 3.59
C ARG A 116 -22.64 -13.42 3.04
N LEU A 117 -23.84 -12.93 3.34
CA LEU A 117 -25.11 -13.57 2.98
C LEU A 117 -25.73 -12.98 1.71
N MET A 118 -25.44 -11.73 1.40
CA MET A 118 -26.06 -11.02 0.28
C MET A 118 -25.00 -10.41 -0.63
N SER A 119 -25.21 -10.53 -1.94
CA SER A 119 -24.37 -9.82 -2.90
C SER A 119 -24.63 -8.31 -2.83
N PRO A 120 -23.66 -7.47 -3.21
CA PRO A 120 -23.86 -6.01 -3.24
C PRO A 120 -24.98 -5.60 -4.20
N TYR A 121 -25.30 -6.39 -5.21
CA TYR A 121 -26.43 -6.15 -6.12
C TYR A 121 -27.78 -6.27 -5.43
N ALA A 122 -27.89 -7.13 -4.42
CA ALA A 122 -29.10 -7.29 -3.63
C ALA A 122 -29.12 -6.40 -2.38
N ALA A 123 -27.97 -6.20 -1.72
CA ALA A 123 -27.84 -5.42 -0.50
C ALA A 123 -27.79 -3.90 -0.74
N ASN A 124 -27.24 -3.46 -1.89
CA ASN A 124 -27.09 -2.07 -2.29
C ASN A 124 -27.48 -1.88 -3.77
N PRO A 125 -28.78 -2.09 -4.12
CA PRO A 125 -29.23 -2.05 -5.51
C PRO A 125 -29.08 -0.67 -6.17
N LEU A 126 -29.05 0.40 -5.38
CA LEU A 126 -28.80 1.76 -5.86
C LEU A 126 -27.31 2.10 -6.00
N ASN A 127 -26.45 1.16 -5.66
CA ASN A 127 -24.99 1.31 -5.66
C ASN A 127 -24.50 2.60 -4.97
N ILE A 128 -25.07 2.91 -3.81
CA ILE A 128 -24.72 4.10 -3.03
C ILE A 128 -23.30 3.87 -2.46
N ASN A 129 -22.41 4.80 -2.81
CA ASN A 129 -21.04 4.79 -2.30
C ASN A 129 -20.62 6.21 -1.90
N PRO A 130 -20.51 6.52 -0.60
CA PRO A 130 -20.14 7.85 -0.11
C PRO A 130 -18.78 8.35 -0.60
N LEU A 131 -17.86 7.43 -0.94
CA LEU A 131 -16.53 7.81 -1.43
C LEU A 131 -16.59 8.46 -2.83
N VAL A 132 -17.59 8.15 -3.66
CA VAL A 132 -17.80 8.83 -4.95
C VAL A 132 -18.01 10.32 -4.72
N GLU A 133 -18.91 10.65 -3.79
CA GLU A 133 -19.23 12.04 -3.45
C GLU A 133 -18.01 12.78 -2.88
N VAL A 134 -17.22 12.10 -2.02
CA VAL A 134 -15.97 12.69 -1.51
C VAL A 134 -15.00 12.98 -2.66
N LEU A 135 -14.78 12.03 -3.57
CA LEU A 135 -13.86 12.22 -4.71
C LEU A 135 -14.35 13.36 -5.62
N GLU A 136 -15.63 13.37 -6.00
CA GLU A 136 -16.18 14.39 -6.91
C GLU A 136 -16.23 15.79 -6.29
N SER A 137 -16.40 15.89 -4.96
CA SER A 137 -16.44 17.18 -4.27
C SER A 137 -15.06 17.73 -3.91
N THR A 138 -14.05 16.86 -3.73
CA THR A 138 -12.72 17.29 -3.28
C THR A 138 -11.68 17.34 -4.39
N ILE A 139 -11.78 16.50 -5.43
CA ILE A 139 -10.75 16.34 -6.47
C ILE A 139 -11.22 16.97 -7.78
N ASP A 140 -10.41 17.87 -8.32
CA ASP A 140 -10.58 18.40 -9.67
C ASP A 140 -9.82 17.50 -10.67
N PHE A 141 -10.54 16.55 -11.26
CA PHE A 141 -9.96 15.61 -12.22
C PHE A 141 -9.49 16.25 -13.54
N GLU A 142 -10.00 17.42 -13.91
CA GLU A 142 -9.45 18.17 -15.05
C GLU A 142 -8.04 18.63 -14.74
N ARG A 143 -7.82 19.14 -13.54
CA ARG A 143 -6.52 19.56 -13.06
C ARG A 143 -5.56 18.37 -12.90
N VAL A 144 -6.04 17.22 -12.40
CA VAL A 144 -5.25 15.99 -12.32
C VAL A 144 -4.77 15.57 -13.71
N ARG A 145 -5.67 15.55 -14.72
CA ARG A 145 -5.30 15.17 -16.10
C ARG A 145 -4.36 16.17 -16.77
N ALA A 146 -4.37 17.42 -16.35
CA ALA A 146 -3.48 18.48 -16.86
C ALA A 146 -2.11 18.51 -16.13
N CYS A 147 -1.82 17.54 -15.25
CA CYS A 147 -0.54 17.45 -14.56
C CYS A 147 0.53 16.85 -15.47
N ASP A 148 1.39 17.70 -16.04
CA ASP A 148 2.49 17.27 -16.91
C ASP A 148 3.76 16.88 -16.15
N ASP A 149 3.93 17.40 -14.93
CA ASP A 149 5.13 17.20 -14.11
C ASP A 149 5.13 15.85 -13.37
N LEU A 150 3.95 15.23 -13.21
CA LEU A 150 3.77 14.01 -12.45
C LEU A 150 2.95 12.97 -13.23
N LYS A 151 3.49 11.78 -13.39
CA LYS A 151 2.78 10.66 -14.02
C LYS A 151 2.03 9.85 -12.95
N LEU A 152 0.75 9.60 -13.18
CA LEU A 152 -0.06 8.75 -12.33
C LEU A 152 -0.41 7.45 -13.03
N PHE A 153 -0.36 6.34 -12.26
CA PHE A 153 -0.73 5.00 -12.69
C PHE A 153 -1.70 4.41 -11.67
N ILE A 154 -2.96 4.27 -12.05
CA ILE A 154 -4.00 3.73 -11.16
C ILE A 154 -4.42 2.38 -11.68
N SER A 155 -4.34 1.36 -10.83
CA SER A 155 -4.65 -0.02 -11.19
C SER A 155 -6.05 -0.46 -10.75
N ALA A 156 -6.75 -1.18 -11.64
CA ALA A 156 -7.98 -1.90 -11.34
C ALA A 156 -7.95 -3.28 -11.99
N THR A 157 -8.70 -4.24 -11.42
CA THR A 157 -8.74 -5.62 -11.90
C THR A 157 -9.97 -5.83 -12.77
N ASN A 158 -9.77 -6.19 -14.04
CA ASN A 158 -10.87 -6.53 -14.95
C ASN A 158 -11.55 -7.83 -14.46
N VAL A 159 -12.87 -7.78 -14.29
CA VAL A 159 -13.65 -8.86 -13.67
C VAL A 159 -13.70 -10.11 -14.55
N GLU A 160 -13.78 -9.92 -15.87
CA GLU A 160 -13.96 -11.04 -16.81
C GLU A 160 -12.65 -11.77 -17.08
N THR A 161 -11.54 -11.03 -17.18
CA THR A 161 -10.25 -11.60 -17.56
C THR A 161 -9.34 -11.89 -16.37
N GLY A 162 -9.61 -11.27 -15.21
CA GLY A 162 -8.73 -11.27 -14.04
C GLY A 162 -7.42 -10.49 -14.26
N GLN A 163 -7.28 -9.79 -15.40
CA GLN A 163 -6.07 -9.03 -15.69
C GLN A 163 -6.10 -7.65 -15.04
N LEU A 164 -4.91 -7.18 -14.68
CA LEU A 164 -4.73 -5.83 -14.19
C LEU A 164 -4.75 -4.85 -15.36
N ARG A 165 -5.62 -3.83 -15.28
CA ARG A 165 -5.56 -2.65 -16.13
C ARG A 165 -4.93 -1.50 -15.33
N VAL A 166 -3.98 -0.81 -15.95
CA VAL A 166 -3.41 0.43 -15.42
C VAL A 166 -3.94 1.59 -16.25
N PHE A 167 -4.54 2.54 -15.56
CA PHE A 167 -5.02 3.80 -16.14
C PHE A 167 -3.96 4.88 -15.92
N GLU A 168 -3.61 5.59 -16.96
CA GLU A 168 -2.62 6.67 -16.94
C GLU A 168 -3.27 8.03 -16.62
N THR A 169 -2.46 9.03 -16.29
CA THR A 169 -2.88 10.38 -15.87
C THR A 169 -4.04 10.94 -16.71
N GLY A 170 -3.97 10.83 -18.05
CA GLY A 170 -4.98 11.37 -18.96
C GLY A 170 -6.34 10.67 -18.93
N GLU A 171 -6.42 9.45 -18.40
CA GLU A 171 -7.64 8.65 -18.31
C GLU A 171 -8.39 8.85 -16.97
N LEU A 172 -7.75 9.53 -15.99
CA LEU A 172 -8.22 9.55 -14.60
C LEU A 172 -9.48 10.39 -14.42
N ASN A 173 -10.43 9.80 -13.71
CA ASN A 173 -11.67 10.41 -13.25
C ASN A 173 -12.15 9.69 -11.98
N ALA A 174 -13.21 10.17 -11.34
CA ALA A 174 -13.74 9.57 -10.11
C ALA A 174 -14.10 8.09 -10.31
N ARG A 175 -14.63 7.71 -11.48
CA ARG A 175 -15.02 6.33 -11.79
C ARG A 175 -13.80 5.38 -11.84
N VAL A 176 -12.68 5.80 -12.42
CA VAL A 176 -11.43 5.03 -12.45
C VAL A 176 -10.89 4.81 -11.03
N VAL A 177 -10.86 5.87 -10.20
CA VAL A 177 -10.40 5.74 -8.80
C VAL A 177 -11.33 4.81 -8.00
N MET A 178 -12.64 4.90 -8.25
CA MET A 178 -13.62 4.01 -7.61
C MET A 178 -13.51 2.56 -8.10
N ALA A 179 -13.16 2.33 -9.37
CA ALA A 179 -12.86 0.99 -9.88
C ALA A 179 -11.67 0.38 -9.13
N SER A 180 -10.62 1.19 -8.93
CA SER A 180 -9.43 0.80 -8.15
C SER A 180 -9.74 0.46 -6.68
N ALA A 181 -10.84 0.97 -6.12
CA ALA A 181 -11.26 0.77 -4.73
C ALA A 181 -12.57 -0.05 -4.59
N CYS A 182 -12.99 -0.72 -5.65
CA CYS A 182 -14.24 -1.47 -5.69
C CYS A 182 -14.07 -2.88 -5.12
N LEU A 183 -14.26 -3.03 -3.81
CA LEU A 183 -14.28 -4.35 -3.16
C LEU A 183 -15.57 -5.09 -3.52
N PRO A 184 -15.48 -6.29 -4.15
CA PRO A 184 -16.63 -7.03 -4.68
C PRO A 184 -17.62 -7.53 -3.61
N GLN A 185 -17.21 -7.55 -2.35
CA GLN A 185 -18.08 -7.92 -1.22
C GLN A 185 -19.01 -6.76 -0.80
N ILE A 186 -18.68 -5.51 -1.20
CA ILE A 186 -19.34 -4.30 -0.72
C ILE A 186 -20.03 -3.52 -1.84
N PHE A 187 -19.39 -3.45 -3.01
CA PHE A 187 -19.83 -2.62 -4.13
C PHE A 187 -20.03 -3.44 -5.41
N GLN A 188 -20.97 -2.99 -6.23
CA GLN A 188 -21.14 -3.51 -7.58
C GLN A 188 -19.91 -3.17 -8.42
N ALA A 189 -19.56 -4.03 -9.38
CA ALA A 189 -18.46 -3.79 -10.31
C ALA A 189 -18.62 -2.45 -11.03
N VAL A 190 -17.52 -1.72 -11.19
CA VAL A 190 -17.52 -0.42 -11.89
C VAL A 190 -17.32 -0.66 -13.37
N GLU A 191 -18.26 -0.17 -14.20
CA GLU A 191 -18.15 -0.24 -15.65
C GLU A 191 -17.33 0.95 -16.18
N ILE A 192 -16.35 0.67 -17.02
CA ILE A 192 -15.55 1.65 -17.77
C ILE A 192 -15.38 1.14 -19.20
N ASP A 193 -15.87 1.89 -20.19
CA ASP A 193 -15.74 1.58 -21.62
C ASP A 193 -16.27 0.19 -22.02
N GLY A 194 -17.26 -0.33 -21.31
CA GLY A 194 -17.86 -1.64 -21.54
C GLY A 194 -17.21 -2.80 -20.79
N ASP A 195 -16.09 -2.59 -20.12
CA ASP A 195 -15.45 -3.54 -19.22
C ASP A 195 -15.87 -3.28 -17.76
N TYR A 196 -15.85 -4.35 -16.95
CA TYR A 196 -16.18 -4.29 -15.53
C TYR A 196 -14.96 -4.48 -14.65
N PHE A 197 -14.82 -3.65 -13.61
CA PHE A 197 -13.64 -3.61 -12.76
C PHE A 197 -13.96 -3.77 -11.28
N TRP A 198 -13.07 -4.48 -10.59
CA TRP A 198 -12.93 -4.56 -9.14
C TRP A 198 -11.63 -3.92 -8.67
N ASP A 199 -11.45 -3.86 -7.34
CA ASP A 199 -10.27 -3.31 -6.68
C ASP A 199 -8.97 -3.85 -7.32
N GLY A 200 -8.07 -2.92 -7.60
CA GLY A 200 -6.78 -3.25 -8.19
C GLY A 200 -5.92 -4.17 -7.33
N GLY A 201 -6.19 -4.21 -6.02
CA GLY A 201 -5.47 -5.06 -5.06
C GLY A 201 -5.52 -6.56 -5.37
N TYR A 202 -6.51 -7.02 -6.14
CA TYR A 202 -6.57 -8.41 -6.59
C TYR A 202 -5.54 -8.75 -7.69
N GLY A 203 -5.15 -7.76 -8.51
CA GLY A 203 -4.18 -7.93 -9.59
C GLY A 203 -2.79 -7.39 -9.27
N GLY A 204 -2.71 -6.18 -8.65
CA GLY A 204 -1.46 -5.51 -8.28
C GLY A 204 -1.68 -4.40 -7.24
N ASN A 205 -0.99 -4.47 -6.12
CA ASN A 205 -1.15 -3.55 -5.00
C ASN A 205 0.17 -3.00 -4.48
N PRO A 206 0.68 -1.92 -5.08
CA PRO A 206 0.34 -1.35 -6.39
C PRO A 206 1.06 -2.04 -7.55
N ALA A 207 0.74 -1.67 -8.81
CA ALA A 207 1.51 -2.06 -9.97
C ALA A 207 2.84 -1.31 -10.02
N LEU A 208 3.96 -2.01 -10.18
CA LEU A 208 5.30 -1.42 -10.29
C LEU A 208 5.80 -1.36 -11.74
N PHE A 209 5.32 -2.28 -12.59
CA PHE A 209 5.78 -2.40 -13.97
C PHE A 209 5.65 -1.11 -14.81
N PRO A 210 4.70 -0.16 -14.56
CA PRO A 210 4.65 1.08 -15.32
C PRO A 210 5.93 1.92 -15.18
N PHE A 211 6.59 1.85 -14.03
CA PHE A 211 7.84 2.58 -13.82
C PHE A 211 9.00 2.08 -14.67
N PHE A 212 8.96 0.82 -15.11
CA PHE A 212 10.02 0.24 -15.95
C PHE A 212 10.05 0.87 -17.34
N TYR A 213 8.90 1.38 -17.81
CA TYR A 213 8.75 1.93 -19.15
C TYR A 213 8.59 3.45 -19.19
N ALA A 214 7.90 4.01 -18.20
CA ALA A 214 7.43 5.39 -18.26
C ALA A 214 8.21 6.37 -17.38
N SER A 215 9.13 5.92 -16.54
CA SER A 215 9.90 6.78 -15.63
C SER A 215 11.33 7.02 -16.07
N GLN A 216 11.94 8.11 -15.59
CA GLN A 216 13.35 8.44 -15.83
C GLN A 216 14.28 7.93 -14.72
N THR A 217 13.77 7.67 -13.51
CA THR A 217 14.55 7.16 -12.37
C THR A 217 14.38 5.66 -12.21
N GLU A 218 15.40 5.02 -11.65
CA GLU A 218 15.40 3.61 -11.24
C GLU A 218 14.98 3.43 -9.77
N ASP A 219 14.90 4.51 -9.00
CA ASP A 219 14.53 4.44 -7.59
C ASP A 219 13.00 4.40 -7.43
N VAL A 220 12.51 3.37 -6.74
CA VAL A 220 11.08 3.16 -6.44
C VAL A 220 10.90 3.01 -4.94
N LEU A 221 10.16 3.96 -4.35
CA LEU A 221 9.80 3.95 -2.94
C LEU A 221 8.40 3.40 -2.75
N LEU A 222 8.30 2.21 -2.17
CA LEU A 222 7.04 1.58 -1.80
C LEU A 222 6.59 2.10 -0.43
N VAL A 223 5.36 2.61 -0.36
CA VAL A 223 4.64 2.83 0.90
C VAL A 223 3.74 1.62 1.16
N GLN A 224 4.18 0.78 2.10
CA GLN A 224 3.52 -0.49 2.41
C GLN A 224 2.63 -0.34 3.66
N ILE A 225 1.36 -0.74 3.52
CA ILE A 225 0.36 -0.69 4.60
C ILE A 225 -0.30 -2.04 4.87
N ASN A 226 0.08 -3.07 4.11
CA ASN A 226 -0.37 -4.43 4.33
C ASN A 226 0.84 -5.30 4.70
N PRO A 227 0.95 -5.77 5.96
CA PRO A 227 2.05 -6.63 6.37
C PRO A 227 2.10 -7.91 5.53
N VAL A 228 3.29 -8.25 5.02
CA VAL A 228 3.49 -9.51 4.30
C VAL A 228 3.67 -10.66 5.28
N LEU A 229 4.36 -10.40 6.40
CA LEU A 229 4.59 -11.38 7.45
C LEU A 229 3.60 -11.19 8.60
N ARG A 230 2.87 -12.25 8.92
CA ARG A 230 2.15 -12.39 10.19
C ARG A 230 2.61 -13.65 10.89
N GLU A 231 3.03 -13.53 12.13
CA GLU A 231 3.43 -14.66 12.94
C GLU A 231 2.21 -15.45 13.42
N GLY A 232 2.39 -16.76 13.51
CA GLY A 232 1.33 -17.67 13.96
C GLY A 232 0.47 -18.22 12.82
N VAL A 233 -0.48 -19.05 13.20
CA VAL A 233 -1.46 -19.67 12.29
C VAL A 233 -2.84 -19.16 12.70
N PRO A 234 -3.61 -18.54 11.81
CA PRO A 234 -4.97 -18.11 12.10
C PRO A 234 -5.84 -19.32 12.42
N ARG A 235 -6.70 -19.20 13.44
CA ARG A 235 -7.53 -20.32 13.94
C ARG A 235 -9.02 -20.02 13.89
N SER A 236 -9.42 -18.77 14.02
CA SER A 236 -10.81 -18.38 13.86
C SER A 236 -11.16 -18.16 12.38
N ALA A 237 -12.43 -18.31 12.01
CA ALA A 237 -12.89 -18.07 10.64
C ALA A 237 -12.55 -16.65 10.17
N ARG A 238 -12.63 -15.65 11.07
CA ARG A 238 -12.30 -14.25 10.80
C ARG A 238 -10.80 -14.08 10.55
N GLU A 239 -9.94 -14.60 11.44
CA GLU A 239 -8.48 -14.53 11.25
C GLU A 239 -8.04 -15.20 9.95
N ILE A 240 -8.67 -16.33 9.59
CA ILE A 240 -8.41 -17.04 8.33
C ILE A 240 -8.78 -16.15 7.14
N GLN A 241 -9.97 -15.54 7.14
CA GLN A 241 -10.40 -14.67 6.06
C GLN A 241 -9.50 -13.45 5.93
N ASN A 242 -9.18 -12.77 7.04
CA ASN A 242 -8.28 -11.64 7.06
C ASN A 242 -6.90 -12.00 6.48
N ARG A 243 -6.40 -13.19 6.79
CA ARG A 243 -5.12 -13.66 6.26
C ARG A 243 -5.18 -13.99 4.77
N ILE A 244 -6.28 -14.54 4.30
CA ILE A 244 -6.52 -14.79 2.86
C ILE A 244 -6.50 -13.45 2.10
N ASP A 245 -7.19 -12.44 2.61
CA ASP A 245 -7.24 -11.12 2.00
C ASP A 245 -5.84 -10.47 1.95
N GLU A 246 -5.07 -10.52 3.04
CA GLU A 246 -3.69 -10.02 3.06
C GLU A 246 -2.79 -10.74 2.06
N ILE A 247 -2.87 -12.08 1.98
CA ILE A 247 -2.10 -12.88 1.04
C ILE A 247 -2.48 -12.51 -0.40
N THR A 248 -3.77 -12.38 -0.68
CA THR A 248 -4.27 -12.02 -2.00
C THR A 248 -3.79 -10.64 -2.43
N PHE A 249 -3.91 -9.65 -1.56
CA PHE A 249 -3.51 -8.26 -1.83
C PHE A 249 -1.99 -8.06 -1.95
N ASN A 250 -1.19 -8.94 -1.36
CA ASN A 250 0.27 -8.89 -1.49
C ASN A 250 0.81 -9.79 -2.62
N ALA A 251 0.00 -10.70 -3.17
CA ALA A 251 0.47 -11.69 -4.14
C ALA A 251 1.01 -11.07 -5.43
N GLY A 252 0.34 -10.03 -5.94
CA GLY A 252 0.79 -9.26 -7.11
C GLY A 252 2.14 -8.60 -6.88
N LEU A 253 2.28 -7.86 -5.78
CA LEU A 253 3.52 -7.18 -5.41
C LEU A 253 4.71 -8.16 -5.25
N LEU A 254 4.50 -9.30 -4.60
CA LEU A 254 5.55 -10.32 -4.45
C LEU A 254 5.99 -10.94 -5.79
N ARG A 255 5.09 -11.04 -6.77
CA ARG A 255 5.44 -11.46 -8.13
C ARG A 255 6.29 -10.42 -8.84
N GLU A 256 5.96 -9.13 -8.72
CA GLU A 256 6.76 -8.05 -9.29
C GLU A 256 8.15 -7.96 -8.62
N PHE A 257 8.24 -8.13 -7.31
CA PHE A 257 9.53 -8.20 -6.62
C PHE A 257 10.42 -9.34 -7.15
N ARG A 258 9.84 -10.52 -7.45
CA ARG A 258 10.60 -11.62 -8.07
C ARG A 258 11.07 -11.27 -9.46
N ALA A 259 10.25 -10.58 -10.25
CA ALA A 259 10.64 -10.13 -11.59
C ALA A 259 11.79 -9.11 -11.51
N ILE A 260 11.71 -8.13 -10.61
CA ILE A 260 12.75 -7.13 -10.38
C ILE A 260 14.05 -7.83 -9.94
N ALA A 261 13.99 -8.71 -8.93
CA ALA A 261 15.16 -9.43 -8.43
C ALA A 261 15.83 -10.28 -9.53
N PHE A 262 15.04 -10.94 -10.37
CA PHE A 262 15.54 -11.74 -11.48
C PHE A 262 16.22 -10.87 -12.56
N VAL A 263 15.65 -9.73 -12.93
CA VAL A 263 16.29 -8.81 -13.89
C VAL A 263 17.59 -8.25 -13.32
N LYS A 264 17.62 -7.87 -12.05
CA LYS A 264 18.85 -7.41 -11.36
C LYS A 264 19.95 -8.47 -11.40
N GLU A 265 19.62 -9.73 -11.15
CA GLU A 265 20.58 -10.85 -11.20
C GLU A 265 21.16 -11.01 -12.63
N LEU A 266 20.31 -10.89 -13.66
CA LEU A 266 20.75 -10.97 -15.06
C LEU A 266 21.66 -9.80 -15.45
N ILE A 267 21.36 -8.58 -15.00
CA ILE A 267 22.22 -7.41 -15.20
C ILE A 267 23.56 -7.61 -14.47
N ALA A 268 23.54 -7.97 -13.20
CA ALA A 268 24.74 -8.18 -12.38
C ALA A 268 25.65 -9.29 -12.93
N SER A 269 25.06 -10.33 -13.55
CA SER A 269 25.81 -11.41 -14.21
C SER A 269 26.27 -11.09 -15.63
N GLY A 270 25.99 -9.87 -16.15
CA GLY A 270 26.34 -9.46 -17.51
C GLY A 270 25.54 -10.15 -18.62
N ARG A 271 24.42 -10.80 -18.29
CA ARG A 271 23.53 -11.45 -19.26
C ARG A 271 22.52 -10.49 -19.89
N LEU A 272 22.23 -9.37 -19.22
CA LEU A 272 21.43 -8.26 -19.75
C LEU A 272 22.28 -6.99 -19.70
N GLU A 273 22.12 -6.16 -20.74
CA GLU A 273 22.85 -4.90 -20.85
C GLU A 273 22.18 -3.82 -20.00
N HIS A 274 22.94 -3.25 -19.05
CA HIS A 274 22.52 -2.10 -18.27
C HIS A 274 22.31 -0.90 -19.19
N GLY A 275 21.20 -0.18 -18.99
CA GLY A 275 20.80 0.95 -19.85
C GLY A 275 19.72 0.60 -20.88
N ILE A 276 19.67 -0.66 -21.37
CA ILE A 276 18.52 -1.19 -22.12
C ILE A 276 17.46 -1.69 -21.11
N TYR A 277 17.93 -2.41 -20.07
CA TYR A 277 17.09 -2.87 -18.97
C TYR A 277 17.37 -2.04 -17.72
N ARG A 278 16.32 -1.67 -16.99
CA ARG A 278 16.44 -0.84 -15.79
C ARG A 278 16.87 -1.69 -14.59
N ASP A 279 17.85 -1.21 -13.87
CA ASP A 279 18.28 -1.78 -12.57
C ASP A 279 17.48 -1.11 -11.44
N ILE A 280 16.24 -1.52 -11.26
CA ILE A 280 15.33 -0.91 -10.28
C ILE A 280 15.87 -1.05 -8.86
N ARG A 281 16.02 0.06 -8.17
CA ARG A 281 16.38 0.14 -6.75
C ARG A 281 15.12 0.31 -5.90
N MET A 282 14.77 -0.75 -5.19
CA MET A 282 13.60 -0.75 -4.31
C MET A 282 13.92 -0.18 -2.94
N HIS A 283 13.06 0.71 -2.48
CA HIS A 283 13.02 1.26 -1.13
C HIS A 283 11.65 0.99 -0.53
N ARG A 284 11.54 0.99 0.81
CA ARG A 284 10.27 0.76 1.49
C ARG A 284 10.13 1.63 2.73
N ILE A 285 8.95 2.23 2.87
CA ILE A 285 8.46 2.80 4.14
C ILE A 285 7.28 1.96 4.58
N ASP A 286 7.32 1.45 5.79
CA ASP A 286 6.25 0.69 6.42
C ASP A 286 6.16 1.01 7.93
N ALA A 287 5.13 0.48 8.57
CA ALA A 287 4.99 0.47 10.01
C ALA A 287 4.47 -0.91 10.46
N ASP A 288 5.12 -1.98 9.94
CA ASP A 288 4.68 -3.37 10.12
C ASP A 288 4.36 -3.71 11.58
N GLU A 289 5.16 -3.24 12.54
CA GLU A 289 4.91 -3.51 13.97
C GLU A 289 3.60 -2.88 14.45
N ALA A 290 3.31 -1.62 14.09
CA ALA A 290 2.06 -0.97 14.45
C ALA A 290 0.86 -1.58 13.70
N PHE A 291 1.03 -1.98 12.45
CA PHE A 291 -0.03 -2.64 11.68
C PHE A 291 -0.33 -4.08 12.13
N LYS A 292 0.59 -4.75 12.83
CA LYS A 292 0.32 -6.07 13.42
C LYS A 292 -0.75 -6.01 14.50
N ASP A 293 -0.80 -4.90 15.24
CA ASP A 293 -1.77 -4.69 16.32
C ASP A 293 -3.13 -4.19 15.80
N LEU A 294 -3.19 -3.77 14.53
CA LEU A 294 -4.42 -3.33 13.88
C LEU A 294 -5.15 -4.53 13.25
N SER A 295 -6.42 -4.65 13.57
CA SER A 295 -7.29 -5.67 12.98
C SER A 295 -7.70 -5.28 11.55
N ALA A 296 -8.17 -6.26 10.76
CA ALA A 296 -8.70 -5.97 9.42
C ALA A 296 -9.92 -5.05 9.46
N SER A 297 -10.71 -5.09 10.55
CA SER A 297 -11.86 -4.19 10.73
C SER A 297 -11.45 -2.72 10.79
N SER A 298 -10.25 -2.39 11.27
CA SER A 298 -9.76 -1.02 11.31
C SER A 298 -9.58 -0.40 9.91
N LYS A 299 -9.52 -1.22 8.84
CA LYS A 299 -9.48 -0.72 7.45
C LYS A 299 -10.76 -0.01 7.01
N VAL A 300 -11.88 -0.25 7.70
CA VAL A 300 -13.15 0.46 7.46
C VAL A 300 -13.47 1.48 8.55
N ASN A 301 -12.57 1.69 9.51
CA ASN A 301 -12.72 2.70 10.55
C ASN A 301 -12.33 4.08 10.00
N ALA A 302 -13.31 4.94 9.71
CA ALA A 302 -13.10 6.28 9.20
C ALA A 302 -13.23 7.38 10.28
N GLU A 303 -13.06 7.03 11.56
CA GLU A 303 -13.03 8.03 12.63
C GLU A 303 -11.85 8.98 12.45
N TRP A 304 -12.11 10.30 12.52
CA TRP A 304 -11.07 11.30 12.28
C TRP A 304 -9.84 11.12 13.19
N ALA A 305 -10.04 10.84 14.47
CA ALA A 305 -8.95 10.59 15.41
C ALA A 305 -8.07 9.40 15.01
N PHE A 306 -8.65 8.35 14.41
CA PHE A 306 -7.91 7.21 13.89
C PHE A 306 -7.12 7.58 12.62
N LEU A 307 -7.72 8.35 11.72
CA LEU A 307 -7.05 8.83 10.51
C LEU A 307 -5.86 9.74 10.87
N GLU A 308 -6.01 10.62 11.87
CA GLU A 308 -4.91 11.45 12.39
C GLU A 308 -3.80 10.60 13.04
N TYR A 309 -4.16 9.60 13.83
CA TYR A 309 -3.19 8.65 14.40
C TYR A 309 -2.36 7.98 13.31
N LEU A 310 -3.01 7.48 12.25
CA LEU A 310 -2.31 6.85 11.12
C LEU A 310 -1.45 7.83 10.35
N ARG A 311 -1.93 9.08 10.13
CA ARG A 311 -1.12 10.15 9.54
C ARG A 311 0.16 10.38 10.35
N ASP A 312 0.05 10.54 11.66
CA ASP A 312 1.20 10.85 12.52
C ASP A 312 2.19 9.69 12.54
N LEU A 313 1.70 8.45 12.55
CA LEU A 313 2.52 7.25 12.37
C LEU A 313 3.26 7.25 11.01
N GLY A 314 2.57 7.63 9.93
CA GLY A 314 3.16 7.74 8.60
C GLY A 314 4.24 8.83 8.52
N ARG A 315 4.01 9.97 9.15
CA ARG A 315 5.01 11.05 9.23
C ARG A 315 6.27 10.59 9.94
N THR A 316 6.11 9.91 11.08
CA THR A 316 7.24 9.37 11.85
C THR A 316 8.03 8.34 11.04
N ALA A 317 7.34 7.39 10.41
CA ALA A 317 7.99 6.37 9.57
C ALA A 317 8.76 6.98 8.38
N ALA A 318 8.22 8.03 7.76
CA ALA A 318 8.91 8.74 6.69
C ALA A 318 10.13 9.53 7.19
N GLU A 319 10.04 10.15 8.38
CA GLU A 319 11.16 10.88 8.99
C GLU A 319 12.31 9.94 9.33
N ASP A 320 12.02 8.80 9.97
CA ASP A 320 13.01 7.78 10.31
C ASP A 320 13.68 7.23 9.05
N TRP A 321 12.86 6.90 8.02
CA TRP A 321 13.37 6.40 6.75
C TRP A 321 14.29 7.43 6.05
N LEU A 322 13.91 8.71 6.02
CA LEU A 322 14.71 9.80 5.42
C LEU A 322 16.04 9.95 6.15
N ALA A 323 16.03 9.87 7.49
CA ALA A 323 17.25 9.99 8.29
C ALA A 323 18.25 8.86 7.99
N GLU A 324 17.77 7.64 7.75
CA GLU A 324 18.63 6.47 7.56
C GLU A 324 19.00 6.19 6.10
N ASN A 325 18.11 6.56 5.15
CA ASN A 325 18.17 6.02 3.79
C ASN A 325 18.24 7.11 2.69
N TYR A 326 18.05 8.38 2.99
CA TYR A 326 18.06 9.42 1.97
C TYR A 326 19.35 9.40 1.11
N ASP A 327 20.52 9.21 1.73
CA ASP A 327 21.80 9.22 1.00
C ASP A 327 21.93 8.03 0.04
N LYS A 328 21.22 6.93 0.27
CA LYS A 328 21.22 5.73 -0.56
C LYS A 328 20.38 5.87 -1.83
N VAL A 329 19.38 6.77 -1.84
CA VAL A 329 18.57 7.06 -3.04
C VAL A 329 19.45 7.53 -4.17
N GLY A 330 19.31 6.93 -5.35
CA GLY A 330 20.17 7.16 -6.52
C GLY A 330 21.48 6.35 -6.50
N VAL A 331 21.81 5.65 -5.41
CA VAL A 331 23.05 4.90 -5.24
C VAL A 331 22.81 3.41 -5.09
N GLU A 332 22.01 3.02 -4.10
CA GLU A 332 21.76 1.60 -3.78
C GLU A 332 20.33 1.39 -3.27
N GLN A 333 19.81 0.19 -3.44
CA GLN A 333 18.50 -0.19 -2.88
C GLN A 333 18.59 -0.36 -1.36
N THR A 334 17.49 -0.05 -0.66
CA THR A 334 17.38 -0.25 0.80
C THR A 334 16.52 -1.45 1.18
N LEU A 335 15.76 -2.01 0.21
CA LEU A 335 14.95 -3.21 0.41
C LEU A 335 15.71 -4.44 -0.08
N ASP A 336 16.01 -5.38 0.81
CA ASP A 336 16.63 -6.65 0.44
C ASP A 336 15.61 -7.61 -0.19
N LEU A 337 15.46 -7.51 -1.52
CA LEU A 337 14.57 -8.38 -2.28
C LEU A 337 15.01 -9.84 -2.26
N SER A 338 16.33 -10.09 -2.24
CA SER A 338 16.88 -11.45 -2.31
C SER A 338 16.62 -12.21 -1.02
N GLY A 339 16.89 -11.58 0.13
CA GLY A 339 16.57 -12.16 1.44
C GLY A 339 15.08 -12.37 1.65
N MET A 340 14.26 -11.38 1.24
CA MET A 340 12.79 -11.48 1.28
C MET A 340 12.25 -12.69 0.51
N LEU A 341 12.79 -12.94 -0.69
CA LEU A 341 12.30 -13.98 -1.60
C LEU A 341 12.88 -15.36 -1.30
N ALA A 342 14.14 -15.42 -0.85
CA ALA A 342 14.82 -16.69 -0.53
C ALA A 342 14.21 -17.36 0.71
N ASP A 343 14.00 -16.61 1.79
CA ASP A 343 13.55 -17.14 3.09
C ASP A 343 12.10 -16.78 3.46
N GLY A 344 11.39 -16.12 2.56
CA GLY A 344 10.01 -15.67 2.80
C GLY A 344 9.90 -14.90 4.13
N PHE A 345 10.76 -13.90 4.35
CA PHE A 345 10.85 -13.11 5.59
C PHE A 345 11.31 -13.90 6.83
N ARG A 346 11.89 -15.09 6.67
CA ARG A 346 12.43 -15.87 7.79
C ARG A 346 13.79 -15.37 8.29
N ALA A 347 14.51 -14.57 7.48
CA ALA A 347 15.83 -14.08 7.81
C ALA A 347 15.88 -13.31 9.16
N ASP A 348 14.83 -12.58 9.50
CA ASP A 348 14.73 -11.82 10.74
C ASP A 348 14.00 -12.54 11.89
N ARG A 349 13.62 -13.80 11.70
CA ARG A 349 13.01 -14.58 12.80
C ARG A 349 14.04 -14.88 13.86
N LYS A 350 13.91 -14.28 15.02
CA LYS A 350 14.57 -14.78 16.22
C LYS A 350 14.25 -16.27 16.36
N PRO A 351 15.27 -17.16 16.51
CA PRO A 351 15.04 -18.60 16.57
C PRO A 351 13.99 -18.91 17.65
N ARG A 352 12.90 -19.59 17.27
CA ARG A 352 11.87 -20.00 18.21
C ARG A 352 12.49 -20.84 19.32
N LEU A 353 11.89 -20.80 20.51
CA LEU A 353 12.35 -21.59 21.66
C LEU A 353 12.55 -23.08 21.29
N GLY A 354 11.67 -23.63 20.41
CA GLY A 354 11.78 -24.98 19.88
C GLY A 354 13.02 -25.21 18.98
N ASP A 355 13.45 -24.21 18.22
CA ASP A 355 14.65 -24.31 17.37
C ASP A 355 15.92 -24.22 18.23
N ARG A 356 15.90 -23.39 19.29
CA ARG A 356 16.98 -23.35 20.30
C ARG A 356 17.12 -24.68 21.04
N VAL A 357 16.00 -25.32 21.40
CA VAL A 357 16.01 -26.65 22.05
C VAL A 357 16.50 -27.70 21.07
N ARG A 358 16.09 -27.70 19.82
CA ARG A 358 16.61 -28.65 18.80
C ARG A 358 18.09 -28.46 18.53
N SER A 359 18.58 -27.22 18.40
CA SER A 359 20.00 -26.94 18.19
C SER A 359 20.85 -27.38 19.42
N PHE A 360 20.31 -27.14 20.64
CA PHE A 360 20.95 -27.58 21.88
C PHE A 360 21.01 -29.12 22.00
N LEU A 361 19.94 -29.82 21.61
CA LEU A 361 19.92 -31.30 21.61
C LEU A 361 20.80 -31.89 20.49
N ALA A 362 20.90 -31.22 19.34
CA ALA A 362 21.79 -31.63 18.25
C ALA A 362 23.27 -31.45 18.62
N SER A 363 23.64 -30.39 19.35
CA SER A 363 24.99 -30.13 19.80
C SER A 363 25.49 -31.18 20.84
N ARG A 364 24.58 -31.78 21.60
CA ARG A 364 24.88 -32.85 22.57
C ARG A 364 25.04 -34.26 21.95
N LYS A 365 24.68 -34.45 20.67
CA LYS A 365 24.77 -35.74 19.96
C LYS A 365 26.06 -35.93 19.18
N LYS A 366 27.04 -35.03 19.24
CA LYS A 366 28.37 -35.31 18.68
C LYS A 366 29.10 -36.25 19.65
N PRO A 367 29.44 -37.49 19.24
CA PRO A 367 30.23 -38.40 20.08
C PRO A 367 31.63 -37.80 20.25
N ALA A 368 32.09 -37.80 21.48
CA ALA A 368 33.50 -37.51 21.80
C ALA A 368 34.40 -38.44 20.98
N GLY A 369 35.19 -37.82 20.08
CA GLY A 369 36.14 -38.54 19.26
C GLY A 369 37.08 -39.35 20.15
N VAL A 370 37.11 -40.67 19.95
CA VAL A 370 38.06 -41.58 20.55
C VAL A 370 39.45 -41.19 20.01
N ALA A 371 40.27 -40.62 20.88
CA ALA A 371 41.70 -40.49 20.64
C ALA A 371 42.29 -41.92 20.63
N ARG A 372 42.66 -42.44 19.47
CA ARG A 372 43.58 -43.59 19.36
C ARG A 372 44.98 -43.02 19.42
N GLY A 373 45.66 -43.29 20.56
CA GLY A 373 47.09 -43.22 20.66
C GLY A 373 47.71 -44.43 20.02
N THR A 374 48.76 -44.26 19.29
CA THR A 374 50.08 -44.95 19.29
C THR A 374 51.07 -44.05 18.59
#